data_5df8c24f7ce0b5dd393b611b7bce94f2
#
_entry.id   5df8c24f7ce0b5dd393b611b7bce94f2
#
_cell.length_a   1.000
_cell.length_b   1.000
_cell.length_c   1.000
_cell.angle_alpha   90.00
_cell.angle_beta   90.00
_cell.angle_gamma   90.00
#
_symmetry.space_group_name_H-M   'P 1'
#
loop_
_entity.id
_entity.type
_entity.pdbx_description
1 polymer ?
#
loop_
_entity_poly.entity_id
_entity_poly.type
_entity_poly.pdbx_seq_one_letter_code
_entity_poly.pdbx_strand_id
1 'polypeptide(L)'
;MAVANAVDSHTLDAVLKAVEMGIVEAFLIGDVASIESPHLFEEHTLSPFVHIIDIPEVHEATVEAVRMVRDGEADILMKGLVNTDVLLRAILDKEKGILPAGNILTYNAALEIPNYHKLIFFSDPVVIPSPTLIQRTAMIKYAITTAYKFGIKKPKVALIHATEIANPKIHYMQDYLDIMQMWRNGEFGDVIMDGPLDIFLALDAERGSIKNVPTPVLGDSDILIFPNFESANIFYKGLALFAGAQMCGLLQGTTQPVVLTSRSESVDSKFYSIAMACVLS
;
A
#
# COMPACT_ATOMS: atom_id res chain seq x y z
N MET A 1 4.18 -2.21 -17.04
CA MET A 1 3.96 -1.17 -15.99
C MET A 1 4.10 0.21 -16.60
N ALA A 2 3.18 1.15 -16.36
CA ALA A 2 3.25 2.54 -16.81
C ALA A 2 3.73 3.45 -15.69
N VAL A 3 4.77 4.25 -15.91
CA VAL A 3 5.38 5.15 -14.93
C VAL A 3 5.08 6.59 -15.30
N ALA A 4 4.27 7.28 -14.49
CA ALA A 4 3.83 8.65 -14.74
C ALA A 4 4.93 9.66 -14.38
N ASN A 5 5.43 10.41 -15.35
CA ASN A 5 6.52 11.39 -15.22
C ASN A 5 7.79 10.77 -14.59
N ALA A 6 8.41 9.84 -15.33
CA ALA A 6 9.54 8.99 -14.92
C ALA A 6 10.89 9.73 -15.03
N VAL A 7 11.02 10.91 -14.39
CA VAL A 7 12.20 11.78 -14.55
C VAL A 7 13.08 11.89 -13.29
N ASP A 8 12.78 11.17 -12.23
CA ASP A 8 13.61 11.14 -11.01
C ASP A 8 14.44 9.87 -10.90
N SER A 9 15.69 10.02 -10.46
CA SER A 9 16.68 8.93 -10.40
C SER A 9 16.21 7.76 -9.52
N HIS A 10 15.69 8.03 -8.32
CA HIS A 10 15.27 6.97 -7.40
C HIS A 10 14.12 6.12 -7.96
N THR A 11 13.20 6.72 -8.71
CA THR A 11 12.15 5.97 -9.39
C THR A 11 12.72 5.15 -10.54
N LEU A 12 13.59 5.75 -11.35
CA LEU A 12 14.23 5.06 -12.48
C LEU A 12 15.09 3.89 -12.00
N ASP A 13 15.93 4.08 -10.97
CA ASP A 13 16.75 3.01 -10.39
C ASP A 13 15.90 1.81 -9.92
N ALA A 14 14.79 2.08 -9.24
CA ALA A 14 13.88 1.02 -8.79
C ALA A 14 13.20 0.29 -9.94
N VAL A 15 12.78 1.03 -10.98
CA VAL A 15 12.14 0.46 -12.16
C VAL A 15 13.13 -0.35 -12.99
N LEU A 16 14.33 0.18 -13.24
CA LEU A 16 15.38 -0.53 -14.00
C LEU A 16 15.81 -1.80 -13.27
N LYS A 17 15.99 -1.76 -11.95
CA LYS A 17 16.23 -2.95 -11.13
C LYS A 17 15.14 -4.01 -11.31
N ALA A 18 13.86 -3.61 -11.36
CA ALA A 18 12.75 -4.52 -11.56
C ALA A 18 12.73 -5.12 -12.98
N VAL A 19 13.10 -4.33 -14.00
CA VAL A 19 13.25 -4.79 -15.40
C VAL A 19 14.42 -5.77 -15.53
N GLU A 20 15.58 -5.45 -14.95
CA GLU A 20 16.76 -6.32 -14.96
C GLU A 20 16.50 -7.68 -14.30
N MET A 21 15.69 -7.70 -13.25
CA MET A 21 15.24 -8.94 -12.61
C MET A 21 14.14 -9.68 -13.39
N GLY A 22 13.66 -9.13 -14.50
CA GLY A 22 12.63 -9.75 -15.33
C GLY A 22 11.23 -9.79 -14.72
N ILE A 23 10.95 -8.89 -13.75
CA ILE A 23 9.65 -8.85 -13.08
C ILE A 23 8.65 -7.91 -13.75
N VAL A 24 9.13 -6.90 -14.48
CA VAL A 24 8.27 -5.96 -15.22
C VAL A 24 8.87 -5.58 -16.56
N GLU A 25 8.02 -5.23 -17.51
CA GLU A 25 8.29 -4.39 -18.67
C GLU A 25 7.81 -2.98 -18.34
N ALA A 26 8.59 -1.95 -18.67
CA ALA A 26 8.35 -0.59 -18.22
C ALA A 26 8.12 0.39 -19.37
N PHE A 27 7.05 1.17 -19.29
CA PHE A 27 6.77 2.35 -20.12
C PHE A 27 7.09 3.59 -19.27
N LEU A 28 8.20 4.25 -19.60
CA LEU A 28 8.66 5.48 -18.93
C LEU A 28 8.06 6.68 -19.67
N ILE A 29 7.09 7.34 -19.05
CA ILE A 29 6.36 8.45 -19.66
C ILE A 29 6.84 9.76 -19.05
N GLY A 30 7.31 10.70 -19.87
CA GLY A 30 7.84 12.00 -19.41
C GLY A 30 8.71 12.67 -20.46
N ASP A 31 9.42 13.73 -20.08
CA ASP A 31 10.38 14.40 -20.93
C ASP A 31 11.58 13.50 -21.22
N VAL A 32 11.75 13.10 -22.47
CA VAL A 32 12.80 12.18 -22.91
C VAL A 32 14.20 12.68 -22.53
N ALA A 33 14.46 13.98 -22.66
CA ALA A 33 15.77 14.56 -22.33
C ALA A 33 16.09 14.45 -20.83
N SER A 34 15.07 14.50 -19.98
CA SER A 34 15.21 14.29 -18.54
C SER A 34 15.35 12.80 -18.18
N ILE A 35 14.62 11.91 -18.87
CA ILE A 35 14.71 10.46 -18.70
C ILE A 35 16.08 9.95 -19.12
N GLU A 36 16.58 10.38 -20.29
CA GLU A 36 17.86 9.98 -20.88
C GLU A 36 19.07 10.78 -20.35
N SER A 37 18.93 11.45 -19.20
CA SER A 37 20.05 12.24 -18.68
C SER A 37 21.28 11.33 -18.41
N PRO A 38 22.53 11.82 -18.64
CA PRO A 38 23.75 11.00 -18.63
C PRO A 38 23.97 10.17 -17.34
N HIS A 39 23.48 10.64 -16.21
CA HIS A 39 23.61 9.92 -14.94
C HIS A 39 22.79 8.61 -14.85
N LEU A 40 21.85 8.39 -15.77
CA LEU A 40 20.93 7.25 -15.73
C LEU A 40 21.28 6.18 -16.78
N PHE A 41 21.98 6.55 -17.86
CA PHE A 41 22.25 5.65 -18.99
C PHE A 41 23.75 5.40 -19.28
N GLU A 42 24.68 6.06 -18.57
CA GLU A 42 26.13 5.78 -18.77
C GLU A 42 26.52 4.36 -18.36
N GLU A 43 25.74 3.71 -17.47
CA GLU A 43 26.03 2.35 -16.98
C GLU A 43 25.11 1.27 -17.57
N HIS A 44 24.01 1.62 -18.26
CA HIS A 44 23.03 0.65 -18.72
C HIS A 44 22.70 0.82 -20.21
N THR A 45 22.97 -0.18 -21.01
CA THR A 45 22.32 -0.33 -22.33
C THR A 45 20.82 -0.51 -22.07
N LEU A 46 19.95 0.31 -22.68
CA LEU A 46 18.50 0.19 -22.53
C LEU A 46 18.06 -1.26 -22.81
N SER A 47 17.47 -1.86 -21.79
CA SER A 47 16.85 -3.17 -21.93
C SER A 47 15.73 -3.10 -23.00
N PRO A 48 15.54 -4.12 -23.84
CA PRO A 48 14.44 -4.16 -24.80
C PRO A 48 13.05 -4.13 -24.13
N PHE A 49 12.99 -4.28 -22.81
CA PHE A 49 11.77 -4.18 -22.01
C PHE A 49 11.55 -2.80 -21.37
N VAL A 50 12.29 -1.78 -21.80
CA VAL A 50 12.10 -0.38 -21.42
C VAL A 50 11.67 0.41 -22.64
N HIS A 51 10.52 1.05 -22.57
CA HIS A 51 9.95 1.88 -23.62
C HIS A 51 9.80 3.32 -23.09
N ILE A 52 10.33 4.29 -23.84
CA ILE A 52 10.20 5.70 -23.49
C ILE A 52 9.07 6.31 -24.34
N ILE A 53 8.16 7.03 -23.67
CA ILE A 53 7.08 7.79 -24.29
C ILE A 53 7.31 9.27 -23.98
N ASP A 54 7.69 10.04 -25.00
CA ASP A 54 8.02 11.45 -24.85
C ASP A 54 6.77 12.32 -24.70
N ILE A 55 6.47 12.66 -23.47
CA ILE A 55 5.39 13.59 -23.08
C ILE A 55 5.94 14.52 -21.98
N PRO A 56 6.50 15.68 -22.34
CA PRO A 56 7.19 16.57 -21.40
C PRO A 56 6.26 17.21 -20.35
N GLU A 57 4.97 17.38 -20.64
CA GLU A 57 4.03 17.98 -19.73
C GLU A 57 3.55 16.97 -18.67
N VAL A 58 3.76 17.31 -17.38
CA VAL A 58 3.56 16.39 -16.23
C VAL A 58 2.12 15.88 -16.13
N HIS A 59 1.14 16.76 -16.36
CA HIS A 59 -0.26 16.37 -16.31
C HIS A 59 -0.62 15.42 -17.46
N GLU A 60 -0.17 15.71 -18.67
CA GLU A 60 -0.41 14.87 -19.85
C GLU A 60 0.26 13.50 -19.70
N ALA A 61 1.51 13.47 -19.24
CA ALA A 61 2.23 12.22 -18.91
C ALA A 61 1.49 11.39 -17.87
N THR A 62 0.88 12.05 -16.86
CA THR A 62 0.09 11.37 -15.82
C THR A 62 -1.20 10.79 -16.40
N VAL A 63 -1.91 11.56 -17.22
CA VAL A 63 -3.15 11.12 -17.86
C VAL A 63 -2.89 9.95 -18.80
N GLU A 64 -1.79 10.00 -19.56
CA GLU A 64 -1.40 8.91 -20.46
C GLU A 64 -1.07 7.62 -19.70
N ALA A 65 -0.31 7.71 -18.61
CA ALA A 65 -0.03 6.54 -17.76
C ALA A 65 -1.31 5.89 -17.21
N VAL A 66 -2.27 6.69 -16.76
CA VAL A 66 -3.59 6.21 -16.30
C VAL A 66 -4.38 5.60 -17.46
N ARG A 67 -4.36 6.22 -18.65
CA ARG A 67 -5.01 5.69 -19.86
C ARG A 67 -4.48 4.30 -20.21
N MET A 68 -3.17 4.13 -20.26
CA MET A 68 -2.54 2.85 -20.60
C MET A 68 -3.00 1.73 -19.66
N VAL A 69 -3.11 2.04 -18.36
CA VAL A 69 -3.60 1.06 -17.38
C VAL A 69 -5.10 0.79 -17.53
N ARG A 70 -5.91 1.83 -17.76
CA ARG A 70 -7.34 1.68 -18.00
C ARG A 70 -7.64 0.82 -19.23
N ASP A 71 -6.90 1.04 -20.31
CA ASP A 71 -7.11 0.39 -21.61
C ASP A 71 -6.44 -1.00 -21.70
N GLY A 72 -5.75 -1.45 -20.62
CA GLY A 72 -5.10 -2.76 -20.55
C GLY A 72 -3.77 -2.86 -21.28
N GLU A 73 -3.16 -1.73 -21.63
CA GLU A 73 -1.81 -1.67 -22.22
C GLU A 73 -0.71 -1.82 -21.15
N ALA A 74 -1.06 -1.60 -19.88
CA ALA A 74 -0.20 -1.84 -18.73
C ALA A 74 -1.01 -2.37 -17.54
N ASP A 75 -0.41 -3.28 -16.75
CA ASP A 75 -1.06 -3.94 -15.61
C ASP A 75 -0.81 -3.22 -14.29
N ILE A 76 0.12 -2.29 -14.24
CA ILE A 76 0.52 -1.55 -13.03
C ILE A 76 0.72 -0.08 -13.39
N LEU A 77 0.15 0.82 -12.56
CA LEU A 77 0.45 2.25 -12.59
C LEU A 77 1.50 2.57 -11.52
N MET A 78 2.54 3.32 -11.87
CA MET A 78 3.50 3.83 -10.90
C MET A 78 3.62 5.35 -10.95
N LYS A 79 3.65 5.96 -9.77
CA LYS A 79 3.95 7.37 -9.60
C LYS A 79 5.45 7.63 -9.72
N GLY A 80 5.85 8.47 -10.67
CA GLY A 80 7.19 9.07 -10.73
C GLY A 80 7.23 10.45 -10.06
N LEU A 81 7.88 11.42 -10.70
CA LEU A 81 8.01 12.78 -10.16
C LEU A 81 6.74 13.63 -10.45
N VAL A 82 5.62 13.24 -9.88
CA VAL A 82 4.35 13.94 -9.98
C VAL A 82 3.80 14.25 -8.58
N ASN A 83 3.05 15.33 -8.42
CA ASN A 83 2.36 15.61 -7.17
C ASN A 83 1.24 14.59 -6.93
N THR A 84 1.10 14.13 -5.70
CA THR A 84 0.12 13.09 -5.34
C THR A 84 -1.30 13.50 -5.71
N ASP A 85 -1.68 14.75 -5.53
CA ASP A 85 -3.01 15.26 -5.88
C ASP A 85 -3.29 15.22 -7.39
N VAL A 86 -2.30 15.43 -8.24
CA VAL A 86 -2.42 15.33 -9.71
C VAL A 86 -2.70 13.89 -10.11
N LEU A 87 -1.90 12.94 -9.59
CA LEU A 87 -2.10 11.52 -9.85
C LEU A 87 -3.46 11.04 -9.33
N LEU A 88 -3.83 11.41 -8.09
CA LEU A 88 -5.10 11.00 -7.52
C LEU A 88 -6.29 11.55 -8.30
N ARG A 89 -6.23 12.78 -8.80
CA ARG A 89 -7.29 13.34 -9.67
C ARG A 89 -7.45 12.53 -10.96
N ALA A 90 -6.35 12.13 -11.58
CA ALA A 90 -6.39 11.30 -12.80
C ALA A 90 -6.97 9.90 -12.50
N ILE A 91 -6.60 9.27 -11.39
CA ILE A 91 -7.14 7.98 -10.95
C ILE A 91 -8.64 8.06 -10.64
N LEU A 92 -9.07 9.16 -10.01
CA LEU A 92 -10.44 9.37 -9.54
C LEU A 92 -11.38 9.96 -10.61
N ASP A 93 -10.87 10.27 -11.80
CA ASP A 93 -11.71 10.76 -12.89
C ASP A 93 -12.80 9.74 -13.21
N LYS A 94 -14.06 10.21 -13.29
CA LYS A 94 -15.23 9.33 -13.44
C LYS A 94 -15.34 8.65 -14.80
N GLU A 95 -14.75 9.26 -15.83
CA GLU A 95 -14.83 8.77 -17.22
C GLU A 95 -13.52 8.13 -17.68
N LYS A 96 -12.40 8.69 -17.24
CA LYS A 96 -11.05 8.35 -17.72
C LYS A 96 -10.15 7.70 -16.65
N GLY A 97 -10.59 7.66 -15.40
CA GLY A 97 -9.85 7.08 -14.30
C GLY A 97 -9.95 5.55 -14.21
N ILE A 98 -9.36 5.02 -13.16
CA ILE A 98 -9.28 3.58 -12.90
C ILE A 98 -9.88 3.16 -11.56
N LEU A 99 -10.61 4.04 -10.87
CA LEU A 99 -11.37 3.68 -9.67
C LEU A 99 -12.82 3.36 -10.06
N PRO A 100 -13.27 2.10 -9.94
CA PRO A 100 -14.66 1.72 -10.20
C PRO A 100 -15.64 2.46 -9.28
N ALA A 101 -16.84 2.77 -9.82
CA ALA A 101 -17.87 3.42 -9.03
C ALA A 101 -18.27 2.57 -7.82
N GLY A 102 -18.30 3.20 -6.64
CA GLY A 102 -18.60 2.53 -5.36
C GLY A 102 -17.40 1.94 -4.64
N ASN A 103 -16.26 1.82 -5.29
CA ASN A 103 -15.02 1.41 -4.62
C ASN A 103 -14.46 2.53 -3.75
N ILE A 104 -13.76 2.14 -2.70
CA ILE A 104 -13.05 3.03 -1.79
C ILE A 104 -11.57 3.03 -2.16
N LEU A 105 -11.00 4.20 -2.42
CA LEU A 105 -9.56 4.35 -2.58
C LEU A 105 -8.92 4.39 -1.19
N THR A 106 -7.97 3.49 -0.93
CA THR A 106 -7.22 3.40 0.33
C THR A 106 -5.79 2.96 0.06
N TYR A 107 -4.93 2.96 1.07
CA TYR A 107 -3.56 2.50 0.96
C TYR A 107 -3.32 1.29 1.88
N ASN A 108 -2.81 0.22 1.29
CA ASN A 108 -2.39 -0.96 2.02
C ASN A 108 -0.87 -1.12 1.92
N ALA A 109 -0.22 -1.29 3.05
CA ALA A 109 1.23 -1.43 3.14
C ALA A 109 1.63 -2.74 3.78
N ALA A 110 2.84 -3.18 3.49
CA ALA A 110 3.54 -4.24 4.19
C ALA A 110 4.84 -3.70 4.80
N LEU A 111 5.14 -4.14 6.02
CA LEU A 111 6.36 -3.84 6.76
C LEU A 111 7.18 -5.11 6.92
N GLU A 112 8.46 -5.03 6.55
CA GLU A 112 9.51 -5.92 7.03
C GLU A 112 10.24 -5.24 8.18
N ILE A 113 10.29 -5.91 9.33
CA ILE A 113 10.99 -5.42 10.52
C ILE A 113 12.09 -6.42 10.83
N PRO A 114 13.40 -6.04 10.84
CA PRO A 114 14.54 -6.96 10.92
C PRO A 114 14.49 -7.96 12.09
N ASN A 115 13.89 -7.55 13.21
CA ASN A 115 13.79 -8.39 14.41
C ASN A 115 12.38 -8.99 14.61
N TYR A 116 11.54 -8.99 13.58
CA TYR A 116 10.22 -9.59 13.63
C TYR A 116 10.11 -10.75 12.62
N HIS A 117 9.43 -11.81 12.99
CA HIS A 117 9.50 -13.11 12.29
C HIS A 117 8.70 -13.18 10.99
N LYS A 118 7.89 -12.17 10.65
CA LYS A 118 7.05 -12.15 9.43
C LYS A 118 6.76 -10.73 8.95
N LEU A 119 6.22 -10.62 7.73
CA LEU A 119 5.67 -9.37 7.22
C LEU A 119 4.41 -8.99 8.01
N ILE A 120 4.22 -7.69 8.23
CA ILE A 120 3.02 -7.12 8.82
C ILE A 120 2.34 -6.26 7.76
N PHE A 121 1.09 -6.56 7.44
CA PHE A 121 0.26 -5.69 6.60
C PHE A 121 -0.47 -4.67 7.47
N PHE A 122 -0.68 -3.47 6.94
CA PHE A 122 -1.42 -2.44 7.67
C PHE A 122 -2.08 -1.42 6.75
N SER A 123 -3.13 -0.77 7.24
CA SER A 123 -3.90 0.23 6.52
C SER A 123 -4.46 1.28 7.49
N ASP A 124 -4.64 2.51 7.14
CA ASP A 124 -4.18 3.28 5.98
C ASP A 124 -3.21 4.36 6.46
N PRO A 125 -1.94 4.39 6.04
CA PRO A 125 -0.97 5.40 6.49
C PRO A 125 -0.93 6.66 5.61
N VAL A 126 -1.77 6.78 4.53
CA VAL A 126 -1.53 7.78 3.47
C VAL A 126 -2.78 8.49 2.97
N VAL A 127 -3.93 7.80 2.81
CA VAL A 127 -5.05 8.30 1.98
C VAL A 127 -6.24 8.77 2.80
N ILE A 128 -6.71 7.98 3.77
CA ILE A 128 -7.94 8.26 4.50
C ILE A 128 -7.64 8.77 5.91
N PRO A 129 -7.78 10.09 6.16
CA PRO A 129 -7.42 10.66 7.47
C PRO A 129 -8.24 10.07 8.63
N SER A 130 -9.55 10.01 8.48
CA SER A 130 -10.46 9.49 9.51
C SER A 130 -11.51 8.59 8.84
N PRO A 131 -11.25 7.28 8.71
CA PRO A 131 -12.13 6.37 8.00
C PRO A 131 -13.50 6.25 8.66
N THR A 132 -14.56 6.24 7.87
CA THR A 132 -15.92 5.83 8.26
C THR A 132 -16.01 4.30 8.35
N LEU A 133 -17.10 3.76 8.90
CA LEU A 133 -17.36 2.32 8.96
C LEU A 133 -17.24 1.65 7.57
N ILE A 134 -17.81 2.27 6.54
CA ILE A 134 -17.76 1.74 5.15
C ILE A 134 -16.32 1.71 4.64
N GLN A 135 -15.57 2.79 4.84
CA GLN A 135 -14.18 2.88 4.42
C GLN A 135 -13.31 1.87 5.18
N ARG A 136 -13.48 1.76 6.49
CA ARG A 136 -12.76 0.82 7.36
C ARG A 136 -13.03 -0.63 6.97
N THR A 137 -14.28 -0.95 6.64
CA THR A 137 -14.66 -2.26 6.12
C THR A 137 -13.97 -2.58 4.79
N ALA A 138 -13.87 -1.61 3.88
CA ALA A 138 -13.14 -1.77 2.62
C ALA A 138 -11.63 -1.96 2.85
N MET A 139 -11.01 -1.14 3.72
CA MET A 139 -9.61 -1.28 4.13
C MET A 139 -9.30 -2.71 4.61
N ILE A 140 -10.14 -3.26 5.49
CA ILE A 140 -10.00 -4.62 6.02
C ILE A 140 -10.10 -5.65 4.88
N LYS A 141 -11.09 -5.56 4.02
CA LYS A 141 -11.30 -6.52 2.91
C LYS A 141 -10.12 -6.50 1.94
N TYR A 142 -9.59 -5.34 1.58
CA TYR A 142 -8.42 -5.24 0.71
C TYR A 142 -7.17 -5.81 1.40
N ALA A 143 -6.94 -5.52 2.67
CA ALA A 143 -5.80 -6.06 3.42
C ALA A 143 -5.87 -7.60 3.54
N ILE A 144 -7.05 -8.16 3.76
CA ILE A 144 -7.27 -9.61 3.76
C ILE A 144 -6.97 -10.21 2.37
N THR A 145 -7.46 -9.59 1.31
CA THR A 145 -7.17 -10.03 -0.07
C THR A 145 -5.67 -10.03 -0.35
N THR A 146 -4.98 -8.97 0.06
CA THR A 146 -3.51 -8.89 -0.03
C THR A 146 -2.85 -10.03 0.73
N ALA A 147 -3.24 -10.28 1.98
CA ALA A 147 -2.68 -11.35 2.79
C ALA A 147 -2.88 -12.74 2.14
N TYR A 148 -4.04 -13.00 1.54
CA TYR A 148 -4.29 -14.22 0.77
C TYR A 148 -3.36 -14.36 -0.44
N LYS A 149 -3.13 -13.29 -1.20
CA LYS A 149 -2.21 -13.28 -2.33
C LYS A 149 -0.76 -13.54 -1.90
N PHE A 150 -0.39 -13.15 -0.68
CA PHE A 150 0.89 -13.47 -0.07
C PHE A 150 0.93 -14.88 0.59
N GLY A 151 -0.09 -15.69 0.39
CA GLY A 151 -0.12 -17.10 0.82
C GLY A 151 -0.58 -17.32 2.27
N ILE A 152 -1.05 -16.30 2.98
CA ILE A 152 -1.56 -16.41 4.34
C ILE A 152 -2.99 -16.95 4.26
N LYS A 153 -3.18 -18.24 4.58
CA LYS A 153 -4.48 -18.92 4.40
C LYS A 153 -5.57 -18.48 5.37
N LYS A 154 -5.19 -18.03 6.56
CA LYS A 154 -6.11 -17.58 7.62
C LYS A 154 -5.55 -16.36 8.34
N PRO A 155 -5.64 -15.16 7.70
CA PRO A 155 -5.06 -13.94 8.26
C PRO A 155 -5.63 -13.60 9.63
N LYS A 156 -4.75 -13.12 10.51
CA LYS A 156 -5.10 -12.59 11.83
C LYS A 156 -5.15 -11.06 11.74
N VAL A 157 -6.30 -10.48 12.00
CA VAL A 157 -6.59 -9.03 11.89
C VAL A 157 -6.75 -8.43 13.27
N ALA A 158 -5.98 -7.40 13.57
CA ALA A 158 -6.12 -6.60 14.80
C ALA A 158 -6.65 -5.20 14.50
N LEU A 159 -7.74 -4.81 15.17
CA LEU A 159 -8.24 -3.43 15.16
C LEU A 159 -7.49 -2.66 16.25
N ILE A 160 -6.58 -1.78 15.85
CA ILE A 160 -5.60 -1.15 16.75
C ILE A 160 -6.21 0.03 17.53
N HIS A 161 -5.96 0.01 18.83
CA HIS A 161 -6.30 1.08 19.77
C HIS A 161 -5.22 1.19 20.85
N ALA A 162 -5.32 2.18 21.72
CA ALA A 162 -4.40 2.36 22.84
C ALA A 162 -4.64 1.36 23.99
N THR A 163 -5.83 0.80 24.09
CA THR A 163 -6.24 -0.18 25.11
C THR A 163 -7.22 -1.21 24.54
N GLU A 164 -7.40 -2.32 25.23
CA GLU A 164 -8.37 -3.38 24.94
C GLU A 164 -9.80 -3.06 25.39
N ILE A 165 -10.02 -1.93 26.04
CA ILE A 165 -11.32 -1.55 26.60
C ILE A 165 -12.06 -0.65 25.61
N ALA A 166 -13.22 -1.11 25.12
CA ALA A 166 -14.09 -0.32 24.26
C ALA A 166 -14.67 0.88 25.04
N ASN A 167 -14.40 2.09 24.57
CA ASN A 167 -14.91 3.33 25.14
C ASN A 167 -15.84 4.04 24.13
N PRO A 168 -17.16 4.07 24.37
CA PRO A 168 -18.13 4.68 23.45
C PRO A 168 -17.94 6.18 23.22
N LYS A 169 -17.14 6.86 24.04
CA LYS A 169 -16.83 8.29 23.85
C LYS A 169 -15.81 8.53 22.72
N ILE A 170 -15.14 7.48 22.25
CA ILE A 170 -14.19 7.56 21.15
C ILE A 170 -14.97 7.36 19.84
N HIS A 171 -14.90 8.31 18.93
CA HIS A 171 -15.77 8.40 17.76
C HIS A 171 -15.73 7.18 16.84
N TYR A 172 -14.59 6.47 16.70
CA TYR A 172 -14.46 5.27 15.87
C TYR A 172 -14.74 3.96 16.61
N MET A 173 -15.00 4.00 17.92
CA MET A 173 -15.15 2.78 18.72
C MET A 173 -16.42 2.00 18.33
N GLN A 174 -17.50 2.70 17.98
CA GLN A 174 -18.70 2.04 17.50
C GLN A 174 -18.42 1.29 16.18
N ASP A 175 -17.65 1.88 15.27
CA ASP A 175 -17.23 1.20 14.03
C ASP A 175 -16.48 -0.11 14.32
N TYR A 176 -15.58 -0.11 15.33
CA TYR A 176 -14.86 -1.33 15.73
C TYR A 176 -15.81 -2.40 16.28
N LEU A 177 -16.78 -2.03 17.08
CA LEU A 177 -17.78 -2.97 17.60
C LEU A 177 -18.66 -3.53 16.50
N ASP A 178 -19.07 -2.69 15.54
CA ASP A 178 -19.85 -3.10 14.36
C ASP A 178 -19.05 -4.04 13.46
N ILE A 179 -17.77 -3.75 13.20
CA ILE A 179 -16.86 -4.62 12.46
C ILE A 179 -16.69 -5.98 13.15
N MET A 180 -16.53 -6.00 14.47
CA MET A 180 -16.46 -7.26 15.22
C MET A 180 -17.77 -8.06 15.12
N GLN A 181 -18.92 -7.40 15.05
CA GLN A 181 -20.18 -8.08 14.80
C GLN A 181 -20.28 -8.61 13.35
N MET A 182 -19.84 -7.83 12.34
CA MET A 182 -19.76 -8.26 10.94
C MET A 182 -18.84 -9.47 10.80
N TRP A 183 -17.70 -9.50 11.49
CA TRP A 183 -16.81 -10.66 11.50
C TRP A 183 -17.49 -11.91 12.07
N ARG A 184 -18.20 -11.81 13.21
CA ARG A 184 -18.97 -12.94 13.80
C ARG A 184 -20.05 -13.44 12.85
N ASN A 185 -20.59 -12.58 11.99
CA ASN A 185 -21.56 -12.93 10.96
C ASN A 185 -20.91 -13.56 9.71
N GLY A 186 -19.56 -13.65 9.65
CA GLY A 186 -18.84 -14.25 8.53
C GLY A 186 -18.57 -13.32 7.34
N GLU A 187 -18.76 -12.00 7.47
CA GLU A 187 -18.68 -11.05 6.34
C GLU A 187 -17.24 -10.83 5.81
N PHE A 188 -16.22 -11.30 6.52
CA PHE A 188 -14.80 -11.18 6.14
C PHE A 188 -14.17 -12.51 5.71
N GLY A 189 -14.94 -13.60 5.62
CA GLY A 189 -14.44 -14.93 5.26
C GLY A 189 -13.67 -15.63 6.39
N ASP A 190 -12.75 -16.54 6.03
CA ASP A 190 -12.01 -17.32 7.03
C ASP A 190 -10.79 -16.58 7.57
N VAL A 191 -11.06 -15.66 8.48
CA VAL A 191 -10.05 -14.87 9.17
C VAL A 191 -10.24 -14.94 10.69
N ILE A 192 -9.17 -14.69 11.43
CA ILE A 192 -9.23 -14.44 12.87
C ILE A 192 -9.20 -12.93 13.06
N MET A 193 -10.12 -12.38 13.84
CA MET A 193 -10.17 -10.93 14.08
C MET A 193 -10.41 -10.63 15.55
N ASP A 194 -9.78 -9.57 16.04
CA ASP A 194 -10.08 -9.01 17.35
C ASP A 194 -9.81 -7.51 17.41
N GLY A 195 -10.44 -6.85 18.37
CA GLY A 195 -10.27 -5.43 18.66
C GLY A 195 -11.39 -4.86 19.55
N PRO A 196 -11.09 -3.73 20.21
CA PRO A 196 -9.83 -2.97 20.18
C PRO A 196 -8.68 -3.72 20.83
N LEU A 197 -7.48 -3.61 20.27
CA LEU A 197 -6.25 -4.18 20.83
C LEU A 197 -5.13 -3.12 20.82
N ASP A 198 -4.30 -3.13 21.86
CA ASP A 198 -3.05 -2.39 21.79
C ASP A 198 -1.98 -3.18 20.96
N ILE A 199 -0.89 -2.50 20.64
CA ILE A 199 0.19 -3.08 19.81
C ILE A 199 0.83 -4.31 20.48
N PHE A 200 0.95 -4.36 21.80
CA PHE A 200 1.52 -5.53 22.48
C PHE A 200 0.60 -6.74 22.39
N LEU A 201 -0.70 -6.57 22.63
CA LEU A 201 -1.67 -7.66 22.45
C LEU A 201 -1.75 -8.13 20.98
N ALA A 202 -1.56 -7.21 20.05
CA ALA A 202 -1.59 -7.54 18.62
C ALA A 202 -0.34 -8.29 18.14
N LEU A 203 0.86 -7.98 18.65
CA LEU A 203 2.14 -8.41 18.06
C LEU A 203 3.10 -9.13 19.01
N ASP A 204 2.78 -9.24 20.30
CA ASP A 204 3.69 -9.81 21.30
C ASP A 204 2.93 -10.77 22.24
N ALA A 205 3.10 -12.07 21.97
CA ALA A 205 2.41 -13.12 22.72
C ALA A 205 2.82 -13.17 24.20
N GLU A 206 4.10 -12.87 24.51
CA GLU A 206 4.59 -12.86 25.90
C GLU A 206 3.96 -11.74 26.70
N ARG A 207 4.01 -10.51 26.19
CA ARG A 207 3.38 -9.34 26.84
C ARG A 207 1.86 -9.46 26.88
N GLY A 208 1.24 -10.07 25.85
CA GLY A 208 -0.19 -10.38 25.85
C GLY A 208 -0.56 -11.32 26.99
N SER A 209 0.24 -12.35 27.26
CA SER A 209 0.02 -13.29 28.36
C SER A 209 0.13 -12.62 29.75
N ILE A 210 1.06 -11.67 29.92
CA ILE A 210 1.21 -10.89 31.17
C ILE A 210 -0.03 -10.04 31.45
N LYS A 211 -0.63 -9.43 30.44
CA LYS A 211 -1.87 -8.68 30.56
C LYS A 211 -3.09 -9.53 30.92
N ASN A 212 -3.01 -10.84 30.69
CA ASN A 212 -4.09 -11.81 30.92
C ASN A 212 -5.41 -11.41 30.22
N VAL A 213 -5.30 -10.85 29.02
CA VAL A 213 -6.43 -10.51 28.15
C VAL A 213 -6.57 -11.59 27.10
N PRO A 214 -7.65 -12.39 27.10
CA PRO A 214 -7.84 -13.41 26.10
C PRO A 214 -8.13 -12.77 24.74
N THR A 215 -7.31 -13.10 23.74
CA THR A 215 -7.51 -12.70 22.34
C THR A 215 -7.21 -13.88 21.41
N PRO A 216 -8.04 -14.13 20.37
CA PRO A 216 -7.78 -15.19 19.42
C PRO A 216 -6.59 -14.88 18.49
N VAL A 217 -6.12 -13.64 18.44
CA VAL A 217 -4.96 -13.21 17.65
C VAL A 217 -3.67 -13.71 18.26
N LEU A 218 -3.60 -13.86 19.59
CA LEU A 218 -2.47 -14.43 20.34
C LEU A 218 -1.13 -13.69 20.15
N GLY A 219 -1.16 -12.36 19.98
CA GLY A 219 0.05 -11.57 19.80
C GLY A 219 0.79 -11.84 18.48
N ASP A 220 0.09 -12.34 17.48
CA ASP A 220 0.65 -12.79 16.19
C ASP A 220 -0.22 -12.33 15.02
N SER A 221 -0.59 -11.04 15.00
CA SER A 221 -1.38 -10.46 13.91
C SER A 221 -0.60 -10.43 12.61
N ASP A 222 -1.31 -10.63 11.49
CA ASP A 222 -0.81 -10.43 10.13
C ASP A 222 -1.20 -9.06 9.60
N ILE A 223 -2.35 -8.52 10.05
CA ILE A 223 -2.93 -7.28 9.56
C ILE A 223 -3.27 -6.37 10.74
N LEU A 224 -2.81 -5.11 10.66
CA LEU A 224 -3.13 -4.06 11.62
C LEU A 224 -4.02 -3.01 10.96
N ILE A 225 -5.19 -2.76 11.54
CA ILE A 225 -6.10 -1.69 11.10
C ILE A 225 -6.05 -0.57 12.11
N PHE A 226 -5.50 0.56 11.70
CA PHE A 226 -5.35 1.73 12.55
C PHE A 226 -6.62 2.58 12.57
N PRO A 227 -6.86 3.32 13.66
CA PRO A 227 -8.06 4.16 13.78
C PRO A 227 -8.08 5.35 12.82
N ASN A 228 -6.90 5.86 12.45
CA ASN A 228 -6.70 6.99 11.56
C ASN A 228 -5.33 6.92 10.89
N PHE A 229 -5.12 7.73 9.85
CA PHE A 229 -3.86 7.67 9.10
C PHE A 229 -2.67 8.20 9.89
N GLU A 230 -2.87 9.14 10.83
CA GLU A 230 -1.79 9.68 11.64
C GLU A 230 -1.14 8.59 12.48
N SER A 231 -1.95 7.75 13.14
CA SER A 231 -1.43 6.66 13.98
C SER A 231 -0.69 5.61 13.14
N ALA A 232 -1.20 5.26 11.96
CA ALA A 232 -0.55 4.34 11.04
C ALA A 232 0.77 4.92 10.49
N ASN A 233 0.75 6.21 10.10
CA ASN A 233 1.91 6.90 9.55
C ASN A 233 3.02 7.07 10.59
N ILE A 234 2.68 7.45 11.83
CA ILE A 234 3.64 7.57 12.94
C ILE A 234 4.23 6.20 13.28
N PHE A 235 3.40 5.15 13.30
CA PHE A 235 3.83 3.80 13.60
C PHE A 235 4.93 3.33 12.62
N TYR A 236 4.67 3.38 11.30
CA TYR A 236 5.66 2.90 10.33
C TYR A 236 6.92 3.77 10.29
N LYS A 237 6.77 5.11 10.37
CA LYS A 237 7.94 6.01 10.38
C LYS A 237 8.80 5.83 11.61
N GLY A 238 8.19 5.58 12.77
CA GLY A 238 8.92 5.24 13.99
C GLY A 238 9.71 3.94 13.83
N LEU A 239 9.09 2.90 13.28
CA LEU A 239 9.78 1.63 13.01
C LEU A 239 10.87 1.76 11.96
N ALA A 240 10.64 2.53 10.89
CA ALA A 240 11.67 2.79 9.87
C ALA A 240 12.87 3.51 10.48
N LEU A 241 12.64 4.55 11.31
CA LEU A 241 13.70 5.35 11.90
C LEU A 241 14.48 4.59 12.99
N PHE A 242 13.80 3.87 13.88
CA PHE A 242 14.41 3.29 15.08
C PHE A 242 14.70 1.79 14.97
N ALA A 243 13.98 1.06 14.12
CA ALA A 243 14.13 -0.38 13.98
C ALA A 243 14.62 -0.81 12.58
N GLY A 244 14.89 0.13 11.67
CA GLY A 244 15.35 -0.18 10.33
C GLY A 244 14.28 -0.90 9.48
N ALA A 245 13.00 -0.75 9.82
CA ALA A 245 11.92 -1.37 9.08
C ALA A 245 11.83 -0.81 7.65
N GLN A 246 11.55 -1.70 6.69
CA GLN A 246 11.30 -1.34 5.31
C GLN A 246 9.82 -1.48 5.00
N MET A 247 9.28 -0.51 4.27
CA MET A 247 7.88 -0.48 3.87
C MET A 247 7.75 -0.59 2.35
N CYS A 248 6.79 -1.37 1.91
CA CYS A 248 6.22 -1.27 0.58
C CYS A 248 4.70 -1.09 0.67
N GLY A 249 4.07 -0.60 -0.39
CA GLY A 249 2.62 -0.45 -0.36
C GLY A 249 2.02 0.09 -1.65
N LEU A 250 0.69 -0.07 -1.73
CA LEU A 250 -0.09 0.22 -2.94
C LEU A 250 -1.40 0.93 -2.59
N LEU A 251 -1.87 1.75 -3.51
CA LEU A 251 -3.28 2.13 -3.52
C LEU A 251 -4.13 0.90 -3.85
N GLN A 252 -5.24 0.78 -3.17
CA GLN A 252 -6.23 -0.28 -3.32
C GLN A 252 -7.60 0.30 -3.71
N GLY A 253 -8.42 -0.52 -4.32
CA GLY A 253 -9.75 -0.15 -4.80
C GLY A 253 -9.80 0.15 -6.29
N THR A 254 -8.68 0.37 -6.93
CA THR A 254 -8.53 0.57 -8.39
C THR A 254 -8.64 -0.75 -9.16
N THR A 255 -8.87 -0.67 -10.46
CA THR A 255 -8.94 -1.85 -11.35
C THR A 255 -7.62 -2.59 -11.44
N GLN A 256 -6.51 -1.88 -11.33
CA GLN A 256 -5.15 -2.41 -11.38
C GLN A 256 -4.32 -1.84 -10.21
N PRO A 257 -3.26 -2.52 -9.74
CA PRO A 257 -2.39 -2.03 -8.68
C PRO A 257 -1.75 -0.68 -9.01
N VAL A 258 -1.70 0.21 -8.02
CA VAL A 258 -1.06 1.51 -8.17
C VAL A 258 0.05 1.69 -7.14
N VAL A 259 1.28 1.78 -7.61
CA VAL A 259 2.47 2.08 -6.80
C VAL A 259 2.51 3.59 -6.52
N LEU A 260 2.23 3.97 -5.28
CA LEU A 260 2.29 5.34 -4.80
C LEU A 260 3.36 5.43 -3.71
N THR A 261 4.52 5.98 -4.05
CA THR A 261 5.64 6.14 -3.12
C THR A 261 5.97 7.60 -2.86
N SER A 262 6.49 7.91 -1.67
CA SER A 262 7.00 9.24 -1.34
C SER A 262 8.29 9.53 -2.11
N ARG A 263 8.57 10.82 -2.37
CA ARG A 263 9.87 11.24 -2.94
C ARG A 263 11.06 10.87 -2.06
N SER A 264 10.85 10.82 -0.74
CA SER A 264 11.88 10.51 0.26
C SER A 264 12.06 9.01 0.53
N GLU A 265 11.27 8.14 -0.13
CA GLU A 265 11.45 6.69 0.01
C GLU A 265 12.67 6.20 -0.76
N SER A 266 13.32 5.18 -0.18
CA SER A 266 14.50 4.55 -0.77
C SER A 266 14.17 3.83 -2.08
N VAL A 267 15.19 3.59 -2.88
CA VAL A 267 15.09 2.76 -4.10
C VAL A 267 14.52 1.39 -3.77
N ASP A 268 14.96 0.78 -2.66
CA ASP A 268 14.48 -0.54 -2.25
C ASP A 268 12.99 -0.54 -1.87
N SER A 269 12.49 0.46 -1.12
CA SER A 269 11.05 0.58 -0.83
C SER A 269 10.20 0.72 -2.10
N LYS A 270 10.68 1.50 -3.08
CA LYS A 270 10.04 1.61 -4.39
C LYS A 270 10.05 0.27 -5.14
N PHE A 271 11.18 -0.40 -5.18
CA PHE A 271 11.33 -1.72 -5.80
C PHE A 271 10.41 -2.76 -5.14
N TYR A 272 10.36 -2.84 -3.82
CA TYR A 272 9.45 -3.76 -3.13
C TYR A 272 7.97 -3.43 -3.38
N SER A 273 7.63 -2.13 -3.55
CA SER A 273 6.27 -1.76 -3.95
C SER A 273 5.92 -2.22 -5.37
N ILE A 274 6.88 -2.19 -6.31
CA ILE A 274 6.71 -2.78 -7.64
C ILE A 274 6.52 -4.30 -7.53
N ALA A 275 7.36 -4.99 -6.76
CA ALA A 275 7.24 -6.43 -6.55
C ALA A 275 5.89 -6.81 -5.91
N MET A 276 5.42 -6.03 -4.92
CA MET A 276 4.10 -6.21 -4.32
C MET A 276 2.98 -6.02 -5.36
N ALA A 277 3.11 -5.04 -6.26
CA ALA A 277 2.14 -4.81 -7.32
C ALA A 277 2.06 -6.02 -8.28
N CYS A 278 3.20 -6.64 -8.61
CA CYS A 278 3.24 -7.85 -9.44
C CYS A 278 2.56 -9.06 -8.76
N VAL A 279 2.60 -9.17 -7.44
CA VAL A 279 1.88 -10.23 -6.70
C VAL A 279 0.37 -9.99 -6.72
N LEU A 280 -0.07 -8.74 -6.82
CA LEU A 280 -1.49 -8.37 -6.75
C LEU A 280 -2.15 -8.19 -8.11
N SER A 281 -1.39 -8.02 -9.19
CA SER A 281 -1.88 -7.98 -10.57
C SER A 281 -2.46 -9.29 -11.08
#